data_44879eda638fdcde214c67a0491a13e6
#
_entry.id   44879eda638fdcde214c67a0491a13e6
#
_cell.length_a   1.000
_cell.length_b   1.000
_cell.length_c   1.000
_cell.angle_alpha   90.00
_cell.angle_beta   90.00
_cell.angle_gamma   90.00
#
_symmetry.space_group_name_H-M   'P 1'
#
loop_
_entity.id
_entity.type
_entity.pdbx_description
1 polymer ?
#
loop_
_entity_poly.entity_id
_entity_poly.type
_entity_poly.pdbx_seq_one_letter_code
_entity_poly.pdbx_strand_id
1 'polypeptide(L)'
;TSLGIPDRSGISVTLSDGSVYQVWEDAKITPYLTRNRVTCQDLLPGTRVLIWADDAGQAERVLVFPYAYPGYLALNGCGRLYINGTATLEPSALRRPYGDARLYAPIRAVAEAAGFQVSWDKEYGAVVKTDSGETVFFIRPDQKQAHGPAVSGQPSLSGPCLIADGVSYLELHDLARLLGLYYGG
;
A
#
# COMPACT_ATOMS: atom_id res chain seq x y z
N THR A 1 -46.58 16.97 -16.72
CA THR A 1 -46.02 16.00 -15.75
C THR A 1 -44.53 15.92 -16.01
N SER A 2 -43.72 16.70 -15.27
CA SER A 2 -42.28 16.61 -15.30
C SER A 2 -41.89 15.32 -14.56
N LEU A 3 -41.35 14.36 -15.29
CA LEU A 3 -40.61 13.26 -14.68
C LEU A 3 -39.39 13.88 -13.98
N GLY A 4 -39.43 13.93 -12.65
CA GLY A 4 -38.29 14.34 -11.86
C GLY A 4 -37.12 13.38 -12.17
N ILE A 5 -36.01 13.92 -12.59
CA ILE A 5 -34.75 13.20 -12.65
C ILE A 5 -34.46 12.73 -11.22
N PRO A 6 -34.28 11.42 -10.98
CA PRO A 6 -33.90 10.95 -9.65
C PRO A 6 -32.67 11.71 -9.20
N ASP A 7 -32.72 12.15 -7.96
CA ASP A 7 -31.58 12.83 -7.32
C ASP A 7 -30.40 11.83 -7.31
N ARG A 8 -29.50 11.96 -8.29
CA ARG A 8 -28.34 11.08 -8.42
C ARG A 8 -27.29 11.56 -7.46
N SER A 9 -26.96 10.77 -6.47
CA SER A 9 -25.80 11.03 -5.63
C SER A 9 -24.51 10.74 -6.40
N GLY A 10 -23.51 11.57 -6.21
CA GLY A 10 -22.23 11.47 -6.87
C GLY A 10 -21.26 12.52 -6.34
N ILE A 11 -20.04 12.47 -6.83
CA ILE A 11 -18.98 13.42 -6.46
C ILE A 11 -18.43 14.14 -7.69
N SER A 12 -17.96 15.36 -7.50
CA SER A 12 -17.17 16.08 -8.49
C SER A 12 -15.69 15.81 -8.25
N VAL A 13 -14.99 15.36 -9.29
CA VAL A 13 -13.56 15.02 -9.27
C VAL A 13 -12.83 16.04 -10.12
N THR A 14 -11.90 16.78 -9.51
CA THR A 14 -11.00 17.69 -10.23
C THR A 14 -9.64 17.00 -10.35
N LEU A 15 -9.15 16.85 -11.58
CA LEU A 15 -7.83 16.30 -11.86
C LEU A 15 -6.73 17.36 -11.69
N SER A 16 -5.48 16.90 -11.65
CA SER A 16 -4.30 17.77 -11.51
C SER A 16 -4.08 18.71 -12.70
N ASP A 17 -4.64 18.41 -13.86
CA ASP A 17 -4.65 19.25 -15.05
C ASP A 17 -5.77 20.32 -15.06
N GLY A 18 -6.61 20.33 -14.02
CA GLY A 18 -7.76 21.22 -13.90
C GLY A 18 -9.06 20.71 -14.50
N SER A 19 -9.05 19.56 -15.16
CA SER A 19 -10.26 18.92 -15.71
C SER A 19 -11.21 18.51 -14.59
N VAL A 20 -12.51 18.75 -14.77
CA VAL A 20 -13.54 18.41 -13.79
C VAL A 20 -14.52 17.40 -14.37
N TYR A 21 -14.74 16.32 -13.61
CA TYR A 21 -15.64 15.23 -13.98
C TYR A 21 -16.65 14.98 -12.88
N GLN A 22 -17.89 14.66 -13.30
CA GLN A 22 -18.93 14.21 -12.38
C GLN A 22 -18.93 12.67 -12.35
N VAL A 23 -18.66 12.09 -11.19
CA VAL A 23 -18.66 10.64 -10.97
C VAL A 23 -19.89 10.29 -10.14
N TRP A 24 -20.86 9.65 -10.77
CA TRP A 24 -22.10 9.20 -10.13
C TRP A 24 -21.91 7.87 -9.40
N GLU A 25 -22.77 7.56 -8.43
CA GLU A 25 -22.72 6.28 -7.69
C GLU A 25 -22.91 5.06 -8.59
N ASP A 26 -23.60 5.20 -9.72
CA ASP A 26 -23.82 4.16 -10.72
C ASP A 26 -22.71 4.06 -11.76
N ALA A 27 -21.70 4.95 -11.71
CA ALA A 27 -20.54 4.89 -12.58
C ALA A 27 -19.77 3.58 -12.36
N LYS A 28 -19.26 3.01 -13.45
CA LYS A 28 -18.46 1.79 -13.38
C LYS A 28 -17.07 2.08 -12.85
N ILE A 29 -16.89 1.96 -11.55
CA ILE A 29 -15.59 2.13 -10.91
C ILE A 29 -14.90 0.78 -10.77
N THR A 30 -13.67 0.68 -11.31
CA THR A 30 -12.91 -0.56 -11.32
C THR A 30 -11.55 -0.30 -10.68
N PRO A 31 -11.20 -1.03 -9.61
CA PRO A 31 -9.84 -0.97 -9.07
C PRO A 31 -8.87 -1.70 -10.00
N TYR A 32 -7.71 -1.12 -10.21
CA TYR A 32 -6.66 -1.73 -11.03
C TYR A 32 -5.86 -2.74 -10.20
N LEU A 33 -5.79 -3.98 -10.66
CA LEU A 33 -5.02 -5.09 -10.08
C LEU A 33 -5.38 -5.49 -8.63
N THR A 34 -6.55 -5.08 -8.11
CA THR A 34 -7.07 -5.57 -6.83
C THR A 34 -8.49 -6.10 -6.97
N ARG A 35 -8.92 -6.87 -5.97
CA ARG A 35 -10.30 -7.37 -5.87
C ARG A 35 -11.15 -6.52 -4.91
N ASN A 36 -10.57 -5.48 -4.32
CA ASN A 36 -11.30 -4.60 -3.41
C ASN A 36 -12.40 -3.85 -4.17
N ARG A 37 -13.57 -3.79 -3.55
CA ARG A 37 -14.66 -2.99 -4.10
C ARG A 37 -14.36 -1.52 -3.84
N VAL A 38 -14.39 -0.71 -4.90
CA VAL A 38 -14.17 0.74 -4.83
C VAL A 38 -15.45 1.45 -5.28
N THR A 39 -15.85 2.46 -4.55
CA THR A 39 -17.00 3.33 -4.85
C THR A 39 -16.51 4.74 -5.16
N CYS A 40 -17.39 5.63 -5.60
CA CYS A 40 -17.03 7.04 -5.82
C CYS A 40 -16.57 7.73 -4.52
N GLN A 41 -17.06 7.30 -3.37
CA GLN A 41 -16.67 7.86 -2.07
C GLN A 41 -15.25 7.48 -1.63
N ASP A 42 -14.66 6.46 -2.24
CA ASP A 42 -13.27 6.05 -2.01
C ASP A 42 -12.27 6.86 -2.85
N LEU A 43 -12.75 7.75 -3.73
CA LEU A 43 -11.91 8.62 -4.55
C LEU A 43 -11.47 9.84 -3.73
N LEU A 44 -10.37 9.71 -3.02
CA LEU A 44 -9.81 10.76 -2.18
C LEU A 44 -8.82 11.65 -2.95
N PRO A 45 -8.57 12.90 -2.50
CA PRO A 45 -7.51 13.72 -3.08
C PRO A 45 -6.16 12.99 -3.12
N GLY A 46 -5.49 13.04 -4.28
CA GLY A 46 -4.24 12.30 -4.51
C GLY A 46 -4.43 10.90 -5.10
N THR A 47 -5.66 10.39 -5.19
CA THR A 47 -5.93 9.12 -5.89
C THR A 47 -5.57 9.24 -7.36
N ARG A 48 -4.78 8.31 -7.86
CA ARG A 48 -4.50 8.22 -9.30
C ARG A 48 -5.65 7.50 -9.99
N VAL A 49 -6.25 8.15 -10.99
CA VAL A 49 -7.38 7.61 -11.74
C VAL A 49 -7.18 7.77 -13.24
N LEU A 50 -7.88 6.94 -14.01
CA LEU A 50 -8.10 7.13 -15.42
C LEU A 50 -9.62 7.18 -15.64
N ILE A 51 -10.11 8.27 -16.22
CA ILE A 51 -11.53 8.53 -16.38
C ILE A 51 -11.88 8.51 -17.87
N TRP A 52 -12.91 7.76 -18.21
CA TRP A 52 -13.62 7.86 -19.47
C TRP A 52 -14.94 8.58 -19.20
N ALA A 53 -15.13 9.70 -19.87
CA ALA A 53 -16.31 10.53 -19.69
C ALA A 53 -16.96 10.85 -21.06
N ASP A 54 -18.23 11.21 -21.02
CA ASP A 54 -18.94 11.77 -22.15
C ASP A 54 -18.57 13.24 -22.42
N ASP A 55 -19.12 13.82 -23.47
CA ASP A 55 -18.88 15.22 -23.85
C ASP A 55 -19.39 16.24 -22.82
N ALA A 56 -20.27 15.82 -21.91
CA ALA A 56 -20.78 16.62 -20.80
C ALA A 56 -19.91 16.52 -19.52
N GLY A 57 -18.80 15.77 -19.56
CA GLY A 57 -17.91 15.56 -18.41
C GLY A 57 -18.47 14.56 -17.38
N GLN A 58 -19.46 13.74 -17.76
CA GLN A 58 -19.98 12.69 -16.89
C GLN A 58 -19.16 11.43 -17.03
N ALA A 59 -18.59 10.95 -15.93
CA ALA A 59 -17.76 9.75 -15.94
C ALA A 59 -18.62 8.49 -16.15
N GLU A 60 -18.39 7.81 -17.26
CA GLU A 60 -18.99 6.51 -17.56
C GLU A 60 -18.20 5.38 -16.90
N ARG A 61 -16.88 5.54 -16.86
CA ARG A 61 -15.96 4.55 -16.29
C ARG A 61 -14.79 5.25 -15.60
N VAL A 62 -14.42 4.74 -14.43
CA VAL A 62 -13.24 5.17 -13.68
C VAL A 62 -12.39 3.96 -13.37
N LEU A 63 -11.13 3.97 -13.77
CA LEU A 63 -10.13 3.03 -13.33
C LEU A 63 -9.34 3.67 -12.20
N VAL A 64 -9.35 3.06 -11.04
CA VAL A 64 -8.70 3.55 -9.83
C VAL A 64 -7.41 2.77 -9.61
N PHE A 65 -6.31 3.50 -9.38
CA PHE A 65 -5.02 2.92 -9.03
C PHE A 65 -4.82 3.04 -7.51
N PRO A 66 -5.38 2.13 -6.71
CA PRO A 66 -5.40 2.26 -5.24
C PRO A 66 -3.99 2.23 -4.64
N TYR A 67 -2.99 1.75 -5.38
CA TYR A 67 -1.60 1.69 -4.93
C TYR A 67 -0.87 3.04 -4.98
N ALA A 68 -1.49 4.08 -5.55
CA ALA A 68 -0.89 5.40 -5.66
C ALA A 68 -1.03 6.24 -4.38
N TYR A 69 -1.68 5.71 -3.33
CA TYR A 69 -1.76 6.39 -2.05
C TYR A 69 -0.40 6.44 -1.37
N PRO A 70 0.00 7.60 -0.81
CA PRO A 70 1.08 7.65 0.16
C PRO A 70 0.75 6.70 1.33
N GLY A 71 1.70 5.84 1.70
CA GLY A 71 1.49 4.87 2.76
C GLY A 71 0.74 3.60 2.34
N TYR A 72 0.70 3.27 1.05
CA TYR A 72 0.05 2.06 0.56
C TYR A 72 1.08 1.03 0.05
N LEU A 73 0.93 -0.21 0.52
CA LEU A 73 1.68 -1.37 0.05
C LEU A 73 0.69 -2.38 -0.54
N ALA A 74 0.91 -2.78 -1.78
CA ALA A 74 0.04 -3.71 -2.49
C ALA A 74 0.82 -4.82 -3.20
N LEU A 75 0.27 -6.03 -3.16
CA LEU A 75 0.74 -7.16 -3.93
C LEU A 75 -0.25 -7.43 -5.07
N ASN A 76 0.22 -7.45 -6.33
CA ASN A 76 -0.65 -7.79 -7.45
C ASN A 76 -0.80 -9.30 -7.62
N GLY A 77 -1.74 -9.70 -8.49
CA GLY A 77 -2.01 -11.12 -8.76
C GLY A 77 -0.83 -11.90 -9.37
N CYS A 78 0.21 -11.21 -9.85
CA CYS A 78 1.46 -11.81 -10.35
C CYS A 78 2.56 -11.85 -9.26
N GLY A 79 2.28 -11.41 -8.04
CA GLY A 79 3.23 -11.39 -6.92
C GLY A 79 4.23 -10.23 -6.95
N ARG A 80 4.04 -9.21 -7.78
CA ARG A 80 4.86 -7.99 -7.78
C ARG A 80 4.39 -7.06 -6.68
N LEU A 81 5.32 -6.50 -5.91
CA LEU A 81 5.05 -5.56 -4.83
C LEU A 81 5.10 -4.12 -5.31
N TYR A 82 4.10 -3.35 -4.93
CA TYR A 82 3.99 -1.91 -5.17
C TYR A 82 4.00 -1.16 -3.84
N ILE A 83 4.74 -0.07 -3.80
CA ILE A 83 4.76 0.85 -2.66
C ILE A 83 4.46 2.24 -3.19
N ASN A 84 3.47 2.90 -2.61
CA ASN A 84 3.02 4.23 -3.02
C ASN A 84 2.74 4.32 -4.55
N GLY A 85 2.19 3.25 -5.14
CA GLY A 85 1.88 3.19 -6.56
C GLY A 85 3.04 2.87 -7.50
N THR A 86 4.24 2.71 -6.98
CA THR A 86 5.43 2.36 -7.77
C THR A 86 5.75 0.89 -7.63
N ALA A 87 5.97 0.19 -8.75
CA ALA A 87 6.46 -1.18 -8.74
C ALA A 87 7.86 -1.22 -8.10
N THR A 88 7.98 -1.87 -6.96
CA THR A 88 9.19 -1.80 -6.14
C THR A 88 9.96 -3.12 -6.13
N LEU A 89 9.25 -4.24 -6.01
CA LEU A 89 9.88 -5.56 -5.93
C LEU A 89 9.23 -6.55 -6.89
N GLU A 90 10.08 -7.29 -7.59
CA GLU A 90 9.67 -8.45 -8.38
C GLU A 90 9.35 -9.64 -7.46
N PRO A 91 8.52 -10.60 -7.92
CA PRO A 91 8.15 -11.77 -7.12
C PRO A 91 9.37 -12.56 -6.60
N SER A 92 10.46 -12.61 -7.38
CA SER A 92 11.70 -13.29 -7.01
C SER A 92 12.44 -12.70 -5.80
N ALA A 93 12.18 -11.43 -5.49
CA ALA A 93 12.74 -10.78 -4.30
C ALA A 93 12.00 -11.13 -3.01
N LEU A 94 10.79 -11.68 -3.13
CA LEU A 94 10.00 -12.12 -1.98
C LEU A 94 10.37 -13.56 -1.59
N ARG A 95 10.19 -13.90 -0.33
CA ARG A 95 10.49 -15.24 0.19
C ARG A 95 9.24 -15.89 0.77
N ARG A 96 9.07 -17.17 0.47
CA ARG A 96 8.08 -18.02 1.13
C ARG A 96 8.81 -19.24 1.66
N PRO A 97 9.08 -19.29 2.97
CA PRO A 97 9.76 -20.45 3.57
C PRO A 97 8.96 -21.74 3.32
N TYR A 98 9.67 -22.85 3.17
CA TYR A 98 9.03 -24.14 2.97
C TYR A 98 8.08 -24.49 4.12
N GLY A 99 6.86 -24.87 3.80
CA GLY A 99 5.83 -25.18 4.78
C GLY A 99 5.17 -23.96 5.43
N ASP A 100 5.52 -22.75 5.01
CA ASP A 100 4.93 -21.50 5.49
C ASP A 100 4.07 -20.82 4.40
N ALA A 101 2.83 -20.52 4.74
CA ALA A 101 1.93 -19.80 3.83
C ALA A 101 2.25 -18.29 3.75
N ARG A 102 3.02 -17.76 4.72
CA ARG A 102 3.34 -16.34 4.84
C ARG A 102 4.33 -15.90 3.77
N LEU A 103 4.19 -14.66 3.34
CA LEU A 103 5.08 -14.03 2.39
C LEU A 103 5.97 -13.03 3.11
N TYR A 104 7.26 -13.11 2.86
CA TYR A 104 8.28 -12.28 3.48
C TYR A 104 8.91 -11.33 2.45
N ALA A 105 9.10 -10.09 2.83
CA ALA A 105 9.73 -9.07 2.00
C ALA A 105 11.03 -8.54 2.66
N PRO A 106 12.04 -8.13 1.86
CA PRO A 106 13.26 -7.54 2.38
C PRO A 106 12.97 -6.20 3.05
N ILE A 107 13.33 -6.08 4.33
CA ILE A 107 13.03 -4.91 5.16
C ILE A 107 13.57 -3.64 4.51
N ARG A 108 14.83 -3.63 4.09
CA ARG A 108 15.49 -2.46 3.50
C ARG A 108 14.75 -1.97 2.26
N ALA A 109 14.51 -2.86 1.31
CA ALA A 109 13.91 -2.46 0.04
C ALA A 109 12.49 -1.89 0.19
N VAL A 110 11.70 -2.47 1.11
CA VAL A 110 10.33 -1.99 1.39
C VAL A 110 10.37 -0.66 2.16
N ALA A 111 11.18 -0.57 3.21
CA ALA A 111 11.24 0.62 4.04
C ALA A 111 11.82 1.83 3.28
N GLU A 112 12.91 1.65 2.51
CA GLU A 112 13.51 2.74 1.72
C GLU A 112 12.55 3.23 0.61
N ALA A 113 11.82 2.31 -0.04
CA ALA A 113 10.80 2.69 -1.02
C ALA A 113 9.59 3.41 -0.39
N ALA A 114 9.35 3.21 0.89
CA ALA A 114 8.34 3.93 1.67
C ALA A 114 8.85 5.24 2.29
N GLY A 115 10.11 5.62 2.06
CA GLY A 115 10.70 6.87 2.54
C GLY A 115 11.39 6.76 3.91
N PHE A 116 11.73 5.55 4.36
CA PHE A 116 12.47 5.33 5.60
C PHE A 116 13.94 5.03 5.31
N GLN A 117 14.79 5.20 6.31
CA GLN A 117 16.20 4.82 6.27
C GLN A 117 16.41 3.49 7.00
N VAL A 118 17.27 2.62 6.47
CA VAL A 118 17.57 1.32 7.08
C VAL A 118 19.07 1.14 7.27
N SER A 119 19.44 0.83 8.50
CA SER A 119 20.81 0.49 8.87
C SER A 119 20.86 -0.87 9.56
N TRP A 120 22.05 -1.43 9.66
CA TRP A 120 22.31 -2.64 10.44
C TRP A 120 23.18 -2.30 11.63
N ASP A 121 22.75 -2.79 12.78
CA ASP A 121 23.48 -2.67 14.03
C ASP A 121 23.77 -4.07 14.63
N LYS A 122 24.94 -4.26 15.22
CA LYS A 122 25.34 -5.56 15.78
C LYS A 122 24.49 -5.98 16.98
N GLU A 123 24.02 -5.01 17.75
CA GLU A 123 23.21 -5.26 18.94
C GLU A 123 21.72 -5.32 18.63
N TYR A 124 21.26 -4.42 17.74
CA TYR A 124 19.81 -4.23 17.47
C TYR A 124 19.31 -4.91 16.20
N GLY A 125 20.23 -5.38 15.33
CA GLY A 125 19.88 -5.99 14.06
C GLY A 125 19.49 -4.96 12.99
N ALA A 126 18.39 -5.18 12.30
CA ALA A 126 17.86 -4.20 11.35
C ALA A 126 17.19 -3.06 12.11
N VAL A 127 17.64 -1.83 11.87
CA VAL A 127 17.13 -0.59 12.47
C VAL A 127 16.51 0.27 11.37
N VAL A 128 15.22 0.59 11.53
CA VAL A 128 14.46 1.44 10.61
C VAL A 128 14.23 2.80 11.27
N LYS A 129 14.50 3.86 10.53
CA LYS A 129 14.41 5.25 10.98
C LYS A 129 13.59 6.08 9.99
N THR A 130 12.99 7.15 10.48
CA THR A 130 12.43 8.22 9.64
C THR A 130 13.55 9.00 8.93
N ASP A 131 13.20 9.82 7.95
CA ASP A 131 14.16 10.75 7.32
C ASP A 131 14.75 11.75 8.32
N SER A 132 14.04 12.09 9.40
CA SER A 132 14.54 12.92 10.50
C SER A 132 15.51 12.17 11.43
N GLY A 133 15.73 10.86 11.22
CA GLY A 133 16.66 10.03 12.01
C GLY A 133 16.04 9.40 13.26
N GLU A 134 14.75 9.59 13.50
CA GLU A 134 14.05 8.97 14.63
C GLU A 134 13.84 7.47 14.38
N THR A 135 14.12 6.65 15.40
CA THR A 135 13.89 5.19 15.28
C THR A 135 12.42 4.88 15.24
N VAL A 136 12.00 4.17 14.21
CA VAL A 136 10.64 3.63 14.03
C VAL A 136 10.55 2.28 14.74
N PHE A 137 11.39 1.34 14.34
CA PHE A 137 11.55 0.04 15.00
C PHE A 137 12.94 -0.54 14.73
N PHE A 138 13.30 -1.55 15.51
CA PHE A 138 14.44 -2.43 15.24
C PHE A 138 14.07 -3.88 15.53
N ILE A 139 14.74 -4.82 14.87
CA ILE A 139 14.51 -6.24 15.03
C ILE A 139 15.76 -7.06 14.78
N ARG A 140 16.00 -8.02 15.68
CA ARG A 140 17.09 -8.99 15.54
C ARG A 140 16.67 -10.18 14.67
N PRO A 141 17.65 -10.85 14.06
CA PRO A 141 17.43 -12.13 13.40
C PRO A 141 16.73 -13.14 14.31
N ASP A 142 15.89 -13.98 13.70
CA ASP A 142 15.16 -15.07 14.34
C ASP A 142 14.20 -14.67 15.48
N GLN A 143 14.01 -13.37 15.71
CA GLN A 143 13.09 -12.85 16.71
C GLN A 143 11.70 -12.60 16.10
N LYS A 144 10.66 -12.87 16.91
CA LYS A 144 9.26 -12.51 16.63
C LYS A 144 8.82 -11.22 17.33
N GLN A 145 9.76 -10.52 17.92
CA GLN A 145 9.49 -9.28 18.64
C GLN A 145 10.36 -8.16 18.07
N ALA A 146 9.73 -7.19 17.44
CA ALA A 146 10.34 -5.93 17.13
C ALA A 146 10.27 -4.99 18.35
N HIS A 147 11.12 -4.00 18.39
CA HIS A 147 11.20 -3.00 19.45
C HIS A 147 11.20 -1.59 18.85
N GLY A 148 10.70 -0.63 19.59
CA GLY A 148 10.67 0.78 19.18
C GLY A 148 9.27 1.40 19.25
N PRO A 149 9.13 2.71 18.96
CA PRO A 149 7.87 3.43 19.08
C PRO A 149 6.72 2.84 18.25
N ALA A 150 7.00 2.36 17.03
CA ALA A 150 6.01 1.75 16.16
C ALA A 150 5.42 0.43 16.70
N VAL A 151 6.07 -0.17 17.69
CA VAL A 151 5.65 -1.48 18.27
C VAL A 151 4.83 -1.31 19.54
N SER A 152 4.83 -0.11 20.12
CA SER A 152 4.14 0.16 21.38
C SER A 152 2.65 -0.18 21.29
N GLY A 153 2.19 -1.12 22.13
CA GLY A 153 0.80 -1.59 22.15
C GLY A 153 0.41 -2.52 21.00
N GLN A 154 1.36 -2.95 20.16
CA GLN A 154 1.08 -3.85 19.04
C GLN A 154 1.33 -5.32 19.40
N PRO A 155 0.63 -6.27 18.76
CA PRO A 155 0.85 -7.70 18.97
C PRO A 155 2.24 -8.13 18.47
N SER A 156 2.72 -9.26 18.97
CA SER A 156 3.91 -9.94 18.43
C SER A 156 3.78 -10.18 16.92
N LEU A 157 4.93 -10.27 16.25
CA LEU A 157 4.95 -10.56 14.82
C LEU A 157 4.40 -11.97 14.54
N SER A 158 3.78 -12.14 13.42
CA SER A 158 3.22 -13.42 12.94
C SER A 158 4.33 -14.43 12.64
N GLY A 159 5.51 -13.95 12.21
CA GLY A 159 6.69 -14.74 11.93
C GLY A 159 7.99 -14.11 12.40
N PRO A 160 9.09 -14.88 12.50
CA PRO A 160 10.38 -14.36 12.89
C PRO A 160 10.99 -13.48 11.79
N CYS A 161 11.91 -12.60 12.16
CA CYS A 161 12.80 -11.94 11.21
C CYS A 161 13.74 -12.98 10.60
N LEU A 162 13.65 -13.19 9.29
CA LEU A 162 14.51 -14.13 8.58
C LEU A 162 15.75 -13.43 8.05
N ILE A 163 16.87 -14.18 7.97
CA ILE A 163 18.02 -13.76 7.19
C ILE A 163 18.27 -14.77 6.08
N ALA A 164 18.39 -14.27 4.87
CA ALA A 164 18.80 -15.05 3.71
C ALA A 164 19.75 -14.21 2.86
N ASP A 165 20.89 -14.79 2.49
CA ASP A 165 21.92 -14.14 1.66
C ASP A 165 22.35 -12.74 2.19
N GLY A 166 22.41 -12.57 3.52
CA GLY A 166 22.77 -11.31 4.18
C GLY A 166 21.66 -10.26 4.18
N VAL A 167 20.46 -10.61 3.73
CA VAL A 167 19.28 -9.73 3.70
C VAL A 167 18.30 -10.12 4.80
N SER A 168 17.77 -9.12 5.52
CA SER A 168 16.75 -9.32 6.54
C SER A 168 15.36 -9.19 5.95
N TYR A 169 14.47 -10.14 6.27
CA TYR A 169 13.10 -10.22 5.79
C TYR A 169 12.11 -10.22 6.94
N LEU A 170 10.99 -9.56 6.77
CA LEU A 170 9.81 -9.69 7.62
C LEU A 170 8.59 -10.14 6.82
N GLU A 171 7.66 -10.75 7.55
CA GLU A 171 6.35 -11.05 7.00
C GLU A 171 5.68 -9.75 6.52
N LEU A 172 5.02 -9.82 5.36
CA LEU A 172 4.62 -8.63 4.61
C LEU A 172 3.59 -7.76 5.33
N HIS A 173 2.60 -8.37 6.02
CA HIS A 173 1.62 -7.64 6.82
C HIS A 173 2.26 -7.00 8.06
N ASP A 174 3.16 -7.72 8.71
CA ASP A 174 3.88 -7.21 9.88
C ASP A 174 4.75 -6.03 9.49
N LEU A 175 5.46 -6.13 8.35
CA LEU A 175 6.30 -5.05 7.85
C LEU A 175 5.46 -3.82 7.47
N ALA A 176 4.34 -4.01 6.77
CA ALA A 176 3.42 -2.92 6.46
C ALA A 176 2.92 -2.23 7.74
N ARG A 177 2.49 -3.01 8.72
CA ARG A 177 2.00 -2.51 10.01
C ARG A 177 3.07 -1.71 10.77
N LEU A 178 4.31 -2.20 10.84
CA LEU A 178 5.41 -1.52 11.51
C LEU A 178 5.80 -0.21 10.84
N LEU A 179 5.66 -0.12 9.52
CA LEU A 179 5.91 1.09 8.73
C LEU A 179 4.71 2.04 8.67
N GLY A 180 3.58 1.67 9.28
CA GLY A 180 2.34 2.45 9.20
C GLY A 180 1.75 2.48 7.79
N LEU A 181 2.01 1.47 6.97
CA LEU A 181 1.49 1.34 5.62
C LEU A 181 0.17 0.57 5.63
N TYR A 182 -0.77 1.00 4.80
CA TYR A 182 -1.96 0.23 4.51
C TYR A 182 -1.60 -0.91 3.56
N TYR A 183 -1.93 -2.15 3.91
CA TYR A 183 -1.70 -3.31 3.06
C TYR A 183 -2.96 -3.73 2.32
N GLY A 184 -2.86 -3.83 0.98
CA GLY A 184 -3.90 -4.35 0.11
C GLY A 184 -3.37 -5.49 -0.76
N GLY A 185 -3.94 -6.67 -0.59
CA GLY A 185 -3.59 -7.88 -1.33
C GLY A 185 -4.79 -8.79 -1.53
#